data_b42a28b323f5cba54daedffcea470ffa
#
_entry.id   b42a28b323f5cba54daedffcea470ffa
#
_cell.length_a   1.000
_cell.length_b   1.000
_cell.length_c   1.000
_cell.angle_alpha   90.00
_cell.angle_beta   90.00
_cell.angle_gamma   90.00
#
_symmetry.space_group_name_H-M   'P 1'
#
loop_
_entity.id
_entity.type
_entity.pdbx_description
1 polymer ?
#
loop_
_entity_poly.entity_id
_entity_poly.type
_entity_poly.pdbx_seq_one_letter_code
_entity_poly.pdbx_strand_id
1 'polypeptide(L)'
;MRDTFSDCHPAVNFAYFALVLAFSMTLMHPVCLLISLTGACCYLARLHGLRELGHSARWLVPMALLAALVNPAFVHQGVTILTYLPSGNPLTLESILYGLAAALLLAAVVLWFRCFSAVMTSDKFIYLFGRAIPALSLVLSMTLRFVPRFRRQFHTVAQAQRFMGRDTENGSLLQRCKNAMKVFSIMVTWSLESAIDTADSMRSRGYGQPGRTAFSIYRLDDRDRSLLLWLGFCGLYLLSGVLGGGLYFQYYPMLLGAPARPLTVSFFAVYLLLCLTPSGMSWAAQRRFHRLKKGGA
;
A
#
# COMPACT_ATOMS: atom_id res chain seq x y z
N MET A 1 -14.54 -10.93 6.48
CA MET A 1 -14.64 -10.47 7.89
C MET A 1 -14.24 -9.01 7.92
N ARG A 2 -14.98 -8.14 8.65
CA ARG A 2 -14.53 -6.74 8.80
C ARG A 2 -13.26 -6.70 9.63
N ASP A 3 -12.23 -6.07 9.12
CA ASP A 3 -10.97 -5.90 9.83
C ASP A 3 -11.08 -4.69 10.76
N THR A 4 -10.92 -4.93 12.06
CA THR A 4 -11.05 -3.89 13.11
C THR A 4 -10.05 -2.75 12.94
N PHE A 5 -8.88 -3.04 12.38
CA PHE A 5 -7.87 -2.02 12.08
C PHE A 5 -8.29 -1.15 10.90
N SER A 6 -8.93 -1.74 9.88
CA SER A 6 -9.49 -0.97 8.75
C SER A 6 -10.55 0.03 9.21
N ASP A 7 -11.31 -0.26 10.27
CA ASP A 7 -12.36 0.63 10.79
C ASP A 7 -11.79 1.81 11.65
N CYS A 8 -10.47 1.84 11.92
CA CYS A 8 -9.84 2.94 12.65
C CYS A 8 -9.78 4.22 11.81
N HIS A 9 -9.53 5.34 12.48
CA HIS A 9 -9.41 6.65 11.85
C HIS A 9 -8.35 6.63 10.73
N PRO A 10 -8.60 7.25 9.56
CA PRO A 10 -7.68 7.24 8.41
C PRO A 10 -6.26 7.70 8.73
N ALA A 11 -6.09 8.65 9.67
CA ALA A 11 -4.77 9.11 10.10
C ALA A 11 -3.96 8.01 10.80
N VAL A 12 -4.61 7.14 11.59
CA VAL A 12 -3.97 6.00 12.26
C VAL A 12 -3.50 4.98 11.22
N ASN A 13 -4.38 4.64 10.28
CA ASN A 13 -4.05 3.69 9.21
C ASN A 13 -2.88 4.21 8.36
N PHE A 14 -2.92 5.48 7.97
CA PHE A 14 -1.85 6.07 7.17
C PHE A 14 -0.52 6.15 7.95
N ALA A 15 -0.55 6.61 9.20
CA ALA A 15 0.65 6.69 10.04
C ALA A 15 1.29 5.32 10.26
N TYR A 16 0.48 4.28 10.50
CA TYR A 16 0.95 2.90 10.63
C TYR A 16 1.70 2.43 9.38
N PHE A 17 1.05 2.51 8.21
CA PHE A 17 1.69 2.05 6.97
C PHE A 17 2.89 2.89 6.59
N ALA A 18 2.86 4.20 6.82
CA ALA A 18 4.00 5.08 6.58
C ALA A 18 5.21 4.66 7.43
N LEU A 19 5.00 4.39 8.74
CA LEU A 19 6.06 3.92 9.64
C LEU A 19 6.59 2.54 9.22
N VAL A 20 5.70 1.58 8.98
CA VAL A 20 6.13 0.21 8.64
C VAL A 20 6.87 0.18 7.31
N LEU A 21 6.39 0.89 6.28
CA LEU A 21 7.06 0.99 4.99
C LEU A 21 8.41 1.71 5.12
N ALA A 22 8.46 2.84 5.84
CA ALA A 22 9.70 3.56 6.06
C ALA A 22 10.77 2.69 6.74
N PHE A 23 10.41 1.99 7.82
CA PHE A 23 11.35 1.09 8.50
C PHE A 23 11.68 -0.16 7.68
N SER A 24 10.72 -0.75 6.96
CA SER A 24 11.00 -1.88 6.07
C SER A 24 12.01 -1.53 4.98
N MET A 25 11.97 -0.30 4.46
CA MET A 25 12.89 0.15 3.39
C MET A 25 14.25 0.60 3.92
N THR A 26 14.33 1.08 5.17
CA THR A 26 15.58 1.57 5.76
C THR A 26 16.36 0.49 6.50
N LEU A 27 15.68 -0.50 7.10
CA LEU A 27 16.30 -1.54 7.91
C LEU A 27 16.74 -2.73 7.05
N MET A 28 17.98 -2.70 6.59
CA MET A 28 18.58 -3.79 5.80
C MET A 28 19.07 -4.98 6.65
N HIS A 29 18.84 -4.99 7.96
CA HIS A 29 19.22 -6.10 8.83
C HIS A 29 18.40 -7.36 8.50
N PRO A 30 19.01 -8.54 8.29
CA PRO A 30 18.28 -9.75 7.84
C PRO A 30 17.15 -10.17 8.78
N VAL A 31 17.32 -9.99 10.09
CA VAL A 31 16.26 -10.25 11.07
C VAL A 31 15.07 -9.29 10.88
N CYS A 32 15.31 -8.01 10.63
CA CYS A 32 14.26 -7.04 10.39
C CYS A 32 13.48 -7.35 9.10
N LEU A 33 14.18 -7.77 8.04
CA LEU A 33 13.55 -8.17 6.78
C LEU A 33 12.62 -9.38 6.96
N LEU A 34 13.04 -10.38 7.72
CA LEU A 34 12.21 -11.54 8.06
C LEU A 34 11.00 -11.15 8.93
N ILE A 35 11.18 -10.27 9.92
CA ILE A 35 10.09 -9.74 10.75
C ILE A 35 9.08 -8.99 9.89
N SER A 36 9.54 -8.11 9.00
CA SER A 36 8.68 -7.37 8.09
C SER A 36 7.89 -8.29 7.17
N LEU A 37 8.56 -9.27 6.54
CA LEU A 37 7.92 -10.23 5.66
C LEU A 37 6.87 -11.08 6.38
N THR A 38 7.21 -11.63 7.55
CA THR A 38 6.26 -12.43 8.35
C THR A 38 5.07 -11.60 8.81
N GLY A 39 5.30 -10.35 9.26
CA GLY A 39 4.24 -9.42 9.62
C GLY A 39 3.29 -9.12 8.45
N ALA A 40 3.84 -8.84 7.26
CA ALA A 40 3.07 -8.61 6.05
C ALA A 40 2.24 -9.84 5.64
N CYS A 41 2.85 -11.03 5.66
CA CYS A 41 2.16 -12.29 5.35
C CYS A 41 1.02 -12.57 6.35
N CYS A 42 1.26 -12.40 7.65
CA CYS A 42 0.24 -12.58 8.68
C CYS A 42 -0.94 -11.62 8.49
N TYR A 43 -0.65 -10.36 8.18
CA TYR A 43 -1.71 -9.37 8.01
C TYR A 43 -2.49 -9.59 6.70
N LEU A 44 -1.81 -9.88 5.59
CA LEU A 44 -2.47 -10.18 4.32
C LEU A 44 -3.35 -11.44 4.41
N ALA A 45 -2.87 -12.49 5.09
CA ALA A 45 -3.65 -13.70 5.34
C ALA A 45 -4.93 -13.44 6.16
N ARG A 46 -4.88 -12.43 7.05
CA ARG A 46 -6.08 -11.99 7.81
C ARG A 46 -7.05 -11.19 6.96
N LEU A 47 -6.57 -10.30 6.10
CA LEU A 47 -7.41 -9.44 5.25
C LEU A 47 -8.14 -10.22 4.15
N HIS A 48 -7.43 -11.05 3.41
CA HIS A 48 -7.93 -11.69 2.19
C HIS A 48 -7.97 -13.23 2.26
N GLY A 49 -7.41 -13.80 3.33
CA GLY A 49 -7.32 -15.25 3.50
C GLY A 49 -6.06 -15.87 2.86
N LEU A 50 -5.82 -17.15 3.17
CA LEU A 50 -4.62 -17.89 2.73
C LEU A 50 -4.56 -18.10 1.22
N ARG A 51 -5.70 -18.13 0.52
CA ARG A 51 -5.75 -18.27 -0.95
C ARG A 51 -5.11 -17.09 -1.67
N GLU A 52 -5.36 -15.88 -1.19
CA GLU A 52 -4.77 -14.65 -1.75
C GLU A 52 -3.28 -14.56 -1.45
N LEU A 53 -2.83 -15.07 -0.32
CA LEU A 53 -1.40 -15.19 -0.03
C LEU A 53 -0.72 -16.11 -1.05
N GLY A 54 -1.32 -17.27 -1.35
CA GLY A 54 -0.81 -18.18 -2.39
C GLY A 54 -0.80 -17.57 -3.79
N HIS A 55 -1.84 -16.81 -4.14
CA HIS A 55 -1.89 -16.08 -5.42
C HIS A 55 -0.80 -15.01 -5.49
N SER A 56 -0.59 -14.28 -4.39
CA SER A 56 0.50 -13.30 -4.30
C SER A 56 1.87 -13.95 -4.43
N ALA A 57 2.08 -15.07 -3.74
CA ALA A 57 3.34 -15.81 -3.77
C ALA A 57 3.71 -16.27 -5.19
N ARG A 58 2.73 -16.67 -6.01
CA ARG A 58 2.95 -17.10 -7.40
C ARG A 58 3.66 -16.04 -8.25
N TRP A 59 3.33 -14.75 -8.05
CA TRP A 59 3.95 -13.65 -8.77
C TRP A 59 5.18 -13.09 -8.06
N LEU A 60 5.17 -13.14 -6.73
CA LEU A 60 6.22 -12.57 -5.90
C LEU A 60 7.48 -13.44 -5.90
N VAL A 61 7.34 -14.77 -5.88
CA VAL A 61 8.47 -15.70 -5.87
C VAL A 61 9.36 -15.56 -7.11
N PRO A 62 8.85 -15.60 -8.36
CA PRO A 62 9.71 -15.43 -9.52
C PRO A 62 10.35 -14.05 -9.58
N MET A 63 9.65 -12.99 -9.15
CA MET A 63 10.19 -11.64 -9.09
C MET A 63 11.28 -11.51 -8.03
N ALA A 64 11.09 -12.09 -6.85
CA ALA A 64 12.09 -12.14 -5.80
C ALA A 64 13.32 -12.97 -6.20
N LEU A 65 13.10 -14.10 -6.87
CA LEU A 65 14.18 -14.93 -7.42
C LEU A 65 14.99 -14.15 -8.45
N LEU A 66 14.34 -13.44 -9.37
CA LEU A 66 15.02 -12.58 -10.33
C LEU A 66 15.88 -11.52 -9.61
N ALA A 67 15.30 -10.82 -8.63
CA ALA A 67 16.02 -9.81 -7.85
C ALA A 67 17.23 -10.41 -7.10
N ALA A 68 17.09 -11.62 -6.54
CA ALA A 68 18.17 -12.33 -5.87
C ALA A 68 19.31 -12.71 -6.83
N LEU A 69 18.99 -13.05 -8.09
CA LEU A 69 19.98 -13.46 -9.09
C LEU A 69 20.68 -12.28 -9.77
N VAL A 70 19.97 -11.17 -9.95
CA VAL A 70 20.52 -9.97 -10.62
C VAL A 70 21.74 -9.44 -9.86
N ASN A 71 21.67 -9.37 -8.53
CA ASN A 71 22.74 -8.77 -7.76
C ASN A 71 24.09 -9.54 -7.87
N PRO A 72 24.15 -10.88 -7.67
CA PRO A 72 25.39 -11.64 -7.89
C PRO A 72 25.90 -11.62 -9.33
N ALA A 73 25.03 -11.39 -10.30
CA ALA A 73 25.41 -11.32 -11.72
C ALA A 73 26.14 -10.01 -12.08
N PHE A 74 25.84 -8.91 -11.37
CA PHE A 74 26.37 -7.58 -11.69
C PHE A 74 27.32 -7.02 -10.64
N VAL A 75 27.17 -7.41 -9.37
CA VAL A 75 27.98 -6.91 -8.26
C VAL A 75 28.92 -8.02 -7.76
N HIS A 76 30.21 -7.81 -7.92
CA HIS A 76 31.27 -8.79 -7.60
C HIS A 76 32.11 -8.35 -6.39
N GLN A 77 31.60 -7.40 -5.59
CA GLN A 77 32.27 -6.91 -4.40
C GLN A 77 32.07 -7.90 -3.24
N GLY A 78 33.16 -8.21 -2.54
CA GLY A 78 33.16 -9.09 -1.37
C GLY A 78 34.52 -9.73 -1.17
N VAL A 79 34.79 -10.20 0.05
CA VAL A 79 36.03 -10.83 0.43
C VAL A 79 35.99 -12.36 0.25
N THR A 80 34.79 -12.96 0.41
CA THR A 80 34.59 -14.41 0.37
C THR A 80 34.26 -14.89 -1.02
N ILE A 81 35.29 -15.26 -1.81
CA ILE A 81 35.10 -15.77 -3.18
C ILE A 81 34.68 -17.25 -3.11
N LEU A 82 33.52 -17.58 -3.69
CA LEU A 82 33.04 -18.97 -3.78
C LEU A 82 33.49 -19.64 -5.08
N THR A 83 33.37 -18.94 -6.22
CA THR A 83 33.78 -19.46 -7.54
C THR A 83 33.97 -18.30 -8.50
N TYR A 84 34.52 -18.57 -9.67
CA TYR A 84 34.64 -17.62 -10.76
C TYR A 84 33.63 -17.92 -11.84
N LEU A 85 32.92 -16.90 -12.32
CA LEU A 85 32.02 -17.03 -13.46
C LEU A 85 32.84 -17.25 -14.75
N PRO A 86 32.20 -17.81 -15.81
CA PRO A 86 32.88 -17.95 -17.12
C PRO A 86 33.36 -16.62 -17.70
N SER A 87 32.84 -15.50 -17.24
CA SER A 87 33.30 -14.14 -17.56
C SER A 87 34.58 -13.70 -16.83
N GLY A 88 35.14 -14.54 -15.93
CA GLY A 88 36.31 -14.21 -15.13
C GLY A 88 36.00 -13.43 -13.83
N ASN A 89 34.76 -13.04 -13.60
CA ASN A 89 34.35 -12.28 -12.42
C ASN A 89 34.16 -13.19 -11.20
N PRO A 90 34.60 -12.78 -9.98
CA PRO A 90 34.42 -13.58 -8.77
C PRO A 90 32.94 -13.52 -8.31
N LEU A 91 32.39 -14.70 -8.01
CA LEU A 91 31.09 -14.81 -7.32
C LEU A 91 31.35 -14.85 -5.82
N THR A 92 30.85 -13.87 -5.09
CA THR A 92 31.08 -13.71 -3.65
C THR A 92 29.85 -14.09 -2.83
N LEU A 93 30.08 -14.61 -1.62
CA LEU A 93 29.01 -14.95 -0.69
C LEU A 93 28.23 -13.71 -0.26
N GLU A 94 28.90 -12.59 -0.09
CA GLU A 94 28.33 -11.30 0.27
C GLU A 94 27.33 -10.83 -0.79
N SER A 95 27.67 -11.02 -2.08
CA SER A 95 26.80 -10.66 -3.20
C SER A 95 25.50 -11.50 -3.22
N ILE A 96 25.60 -12.79 -2.92
CA ILE A 96 24.43 -13.68 -2.85
C ILE A 96 23.53 -13.29 -1.66
N LEU A 97 24.13 -13.05 -0.48
CA LEU A 97 23.35 -12.66 0.71
C LEU A 97 22.68 -11.31 0.55
N TYR A 98 23.34 -10.35 -0.09
CA TYR A 98 22.74 -9.06 -0.40
C TYR A 98 21.59 -9.21 -1.43
N GLY A 99 21.78 -10.04 -2.45
CA GLY A 99 20.74 -10.35 -3.42
C GLY A 99 19.50 -10.97 -2.76
N LEU A 100 19.72 -11.90 -1.81
CA LEU A 100 18.64 -12.49 -1.02
C LEU A 100 17.94 -11.45 -0.12
N ALA A 101 18.72 -10.57 0.53
CA ALA A 101 18.17 -9.50 1.34
C ALA A 101 17.33 -8.52 0.50
N ALA A 102 17.80 -8.14 -0.68
CA ALA A 102 17.07 -7.31 -1.63
C ALA A 102 15.76 -7.98 -2.10
N ALA A 103 15.79 -9.28 -2.36
CA ALA A 103 14.61 -10.06 -2.70
C ALA A 103 13.57 -10.09 -1.56
N LEU A 104 14.03 -10.30 -0.32
CA LEU A 104 13.17 -10.28 0.88
C LEU A 104 12.56 -8.89 1.10
N LEU A 105 13.37 -7.83 0.94
CA LEU A 105 12.92 -6.45 1.03
C LEU A 105 11.82 -6.17 -0.01
N LEU A 106 12.08 -6.50 -1.27
CA LEU A 106 11.11 -6.32 -2.35
C LEU A 106 9.81 -7.06 -2.05
N ALA A 107 9.90 -8.32 -1.60
CA ALA A 107 8.76 -9.14 -1.25
C ALA A 107 7.96 -8.51 -0.09
N ALA A 108 8.61 -8.09 0.97
CA ALA A 108 7.98 -7.47 2.13
C ALA A 108 7.27 -6.16 1.74
N VAL A 109 7.94 -5.29 0.99
CA VAL A 109 7.39 -4.00 0.56
C VAL A 109 6.16 -4.19 -0.34
N VAL A 110 6.21 -5.11 -1.31
CA VAL A 110 5.05 -5.40 -2.19
C VAL A 110 3.86 -5.93 -1.39
N LEU A 111 4.09 -6.82 -0.42
CA LEU A 111 3.02 -7.32 0.44
C LEU A 111 2.43 -6.21 1.33
N TRP A 112 3.27 -5.33 1.88
CA TRP A 112 2.78 -4.17 2.65
C TRP A 112 1.97 -3.19 1.80
N PHE A 113 2.38 -2.93 0.55
CA PHE A 113 1.58 -2.11 -0.38
C PHE A 113 0.24 -2.75 -0.73
N ARG A 114 0.17 -4.08 -0.85
CA ARG A 114 -1.11 -4.78 -1.02
C ARG A 114 -2.01 -4.60 0.20
N CYS A 115 -1.47 -4.74 1.41
CA CYS A 115 -2.22 -4.48 2.64
C CYS A 115 -2.68 -3.01 2.72
N PHE A 116 -1.80 -2.07 2.39
CA PHE A 116 -2.10 -0.64 2.31
C PHE A 116 -3.27 -0.36 1.36
N SER A 117 -3.22 -0.88 0.14
CA SER A 117 -4.26 -0.68 -0.86
C SER A 117 -5.61 -1.29 -0.46
N ALA A 118 -5.61 -2.35 0.35
CA ALA A 118 -6.82 -2.97 0.86
C ALA A 118 -7.46 -2.17 2.00
N VAL A 119 -6.66 -1.57 2.87
CA VAL A 119 -7.12 -0.82 4.05
C VAL A 119 -7.39 0.64 3.75
N MET A 120 -6.52 1.26 2.94
CA MET A 120 -6.56 2.68 2.62
C MET A 120 -7.40 2.90 1.36
N THR A 121 -8.70 3.02 1.53
CA THR A 121 -9.63 3.32 0.43
C THR A 121 -9.47 4.76 -0.06
N SER A 122 -9.91 5.02 -1.30
CA SER A 122 -9.88 6.37 -1.89
C SER A 122 -10.58 7.42 -1.01
N ASP A 123 -11.68 7.06 -0.36
CA ASP A 123 -12.41 7.96 0.53
C ASP A 123 -11.62 8.37 1.77
N LYS A 124 -10.89 7.42 2.37
CA LYS A 124 -9.99 7.69 3.50
C LYS A 124 -8.84 8.60 3.10
N PHE A 125 -8.31 8.38 1.91
CA PHE A 125 -7.23 9.20 1.36
C PHE A 125 -7.70 10.65 1.12
N ILE A 126 -8.87 10.83 0.51
CA ILE A 126 -9.49 12.14 0.30
C ILE A 126 -9.74 12.84 1.64
N TYR A 127 -10.23 12.11 2.64
CA TYR A 127 -10.47 12.68 3.96
C TYR A 127 -9.19 13.19 4.61
N LEU A 128 -8.10 12.41 4.54
CA LEU A 128 -6.83 12.73 5.17
C LEU A 128 -6.22 14.00 4.57
N PHE A 129 -6.15 14.08 3.24
CA PHE A 129 -5.56 15.22 2.53
C PHE A 129 -6.53 16.39 2.34
N GLY A 130 -7.82 16.14 2.44
CA GLY A 130 -8.85 17.14 2.27
C GLY A 130 -8.84 18.24 3.34
N ARG A 131 -8.33 17.93 4.51
CA ARG A 131 -8.15 18.92 5.57
C ARG A 131 -6.98 19.87 5.29
N ALA A 132 -5.94 19.39 4.61
CA ALA A 132 -4.78 20.20 4.23
C ALA A 132 -5.07 21.07 2.99
N ILE A 133 -5.77 20.52 1.99
CA ILE A 133 -6.07 21.22 0.73
C ILE A 133 -7.55 20.99 0.38
N PRO A 134 -8.50 21.80 0.92
CA PRO A 134 -9.93 21.59 0.77
C PRO A 134 -10.40 21.61 -0.70
N ALA A 135 -9.84 22.49 -1.53
CA ALA A 135 -10.17 22.60 -2.93
C ALA A 135 -9.81 21.34 -3.72
N LEU A 136 -8.61 20.78 -3.48
CA LEU A 136 -8.17 19.55 -4.13
C LEU A 136 -9.01 18.34 -3.70
N SER A 137 -9.36 18.26 -2.42
CA SER A 137 -10.22 17.21 -1.87
C SER A 137 -11.58 17.19 -2.55
N LEU A 138 -12.18 18.36 -2.77
CA LEU A 138 -13.44 18.47 -3.46
C LEU A 138 -13.34 17.97 -4.90
N VAL A 139 -12.34 18.45 -5.66
CA VAL A 139 -12.11 18.03 -7.05
C VAL A 139 -11.90 16.52 -7.12
N LEU A 140 -11.06 15.97 -6.22
CA LEU A 140 -10.76 14.54 -6.20
C LEU A 140 -12.01 13.70 -5.85
N SER A 141 -12.81 14.13 -4.87
CA SER A 141 -14.07 13.49 -4.50
C SER A 141 -15.07 13.48 -5.65
N MET A 142 -15.20 14.60 -6.35
CA MET A 142 -16.06 14.69 -7.54
C MET A 142 -15.54 13.78 -8.66
N THR A 143 -14.24 13.80 -8.94
CA THR A 143 -13.64 13.00 -9.99
C THR A 143 -13.87 11.50 -9.74
N LEU A 144 -13.63 11.01 -8.52
CA LEU A 144 -13.87 9.60 -8.19
C LEU A 144 -15.34 9.21 -8.30
N ARG A 145 -16.25 10.11 -7.98
CA ARG A 145 -17.71 9.90 -8.19
C ARG A 145 -18.08 9.89 -9.66
N PHE A 146 -17.40 10.70 -10.49
CA PHE A 146 -17.67 10.76 -11.93
C PHE A 146 -17.18 9.51 -12.67
N VAL A 147 -16.09 8.87 -12.27
CA VAL A 147 -15.54 7.69 -12.96
C VAL A 147 -16.59 6.60 -13.23
N PRO A 148 -17.38 6.11 -12.24
CA PRO A 148 -18.42 5.13 -12.49
C PRO A 148 -19.55 5.64 -13.41
N ARG A 149 -19.88 6.94 -13.32
CA ARG A 149 -20.90 7.58 -14.17
C ARG A 149 -20.41 7.65 -15.61
N PHE A 150 -19.15 8.08 -15.84
CA PHE A 150 -18.52 8.10 -17.16
C PHE A 150 -18.48 6.71 -17.80
N ARG A 151 -18.11 5.69 -17.03
CA ARG A 151 -18.05 4.31 -17.53
C ARG A 151 -19.44 3.84 -18.02
N ARG A 152 -20.49 4.11 -17.27
CA ARG A 152 -21.88 3.76 -17.69
C ARG A 152 -22.27 4.51 -18.93
N GLN A 153 -22.05 5.83 -18.96
CA GLN A 153 -22.38 6.68 -20.11
C GLN A 153 -21.62 6.26 -21.36
N PHE A 154 -20.32 5.93 -21.23
CA PHE A 154 -19.51 5.40 -22.32
C PHE A 154 -20.13 4.13 -22.92
N HIS A 155 -20.54 3.17 -22.09
CA HIS A 155 -21.21 1.97 -22.58
C HIS A 155 -22.52 2.29 -23.31
N THR A 156 -23.33 3.21 -22.77
CA THR A 156 -24.58 3.62 -23.40
C THR A 156 -24.34 4.25 -24.77
N VAL A 157 -23.38 5.19 -24.86
CA VAL A 157 -23.05 5.86 -26.12
C VAL A 157 -22.42 4.87 -27.13
N ALA A 158 -21.54 3.99 -26.66
CA ALA A 158 -20.93 2.98 -27.52
C ALA A 158 -21.97 2.01 -28.11
N GLN A 159 -22.92 1.57 -27.29
CA GLN A 159 -24.06 0.74 -27.74
C GLN A 159 -24.93 1.47 -28.77
N ALA A 160 -25.29 2.73 -28.49
CA ALA A 160 -26.05 3.54 -29.44
C ALA A 160 -25.33 3.70 -30.79
N GLN A 161 -24.03 3.93 -30.79
CA GLN A 161 -23.23 4.02 -32.01
C GLN A 161 -23.15 2.67 -32.75
N ARG A 162 -23.11 1.56 -32.00
CA ARG A 162 -23.13 0.22 -32.59
C ARG A 162 -24.44 -0.06 -33.34
N PHE A 163 -25.59 0.32 -32.75
CA PHE A 163 -26.90 0.20 -33.43
C PHE A 163 -26.99 1.04 -34.71
N MET A 164 -26.23 2.15 -34.81
CA MET A 164 -26.10 2.96 -36.02
C MET A 164 -25.06 2.41 -37.02
N GLY A 165 -24.58 1.18 -36.86
CA GLY A 165 -23.58 0.55 -37.74
C GLY A 165 -22.14 1.07 -37.54
N ARG A 166 -21.87 1.84 -36.48
CA ARG A 166 -20.56 2.41 -36.16
C ARG A 166 -19.90 1.66 -35.00
N ASP A 167 -19.63 0.40 -35.24
CA ASP A 167 -19.01 -0.44 -34.20
C ASP A 167 -17.53 -0.08 -34.00
N THR A 168 -17.07 -0.09 -32.76
CA THR A 168 -15.68 0.13 -32.39
C THR A 168 -14.87 -1.18 -32.35
N GLU A 169 -15.52 -2.33 -32.41
CA GLU A 169 -14.89 -3.64 -32.33
C GLU A 169 -14.68 -4.29 -33.70
N ASN A 170 -15.56 -4.00 -34.67
CA ASN A 170 -15.57 -4.59 -36.02
C ASN A 170 -15.09 -3.60 -37.11
N GLY A 171 -14.42 -4.13 -38.13
CA GLY A 171 -13.93 -3.36 -39.28
C GLY A 171 -12.41 -3.15 -39.29
N SER A 172 -11.93 -2.37 -40.28
CA SER A 172 -10.51 -2.03 -40.40
C SER A 172 -10.05 -1.18 -39.21
N LEU A 173 -8.77 -1.23 -38.86
CA LEU A 173 -8.19 -0.45 -37.76
C LEU A 173 -8.50 1.04 -37.87
N LEU A 174 -8.42 1.60 -39.10
CA LEU A 174 -8.71 2.99 -39.37
C LEU A 174 -10.19 3.34 -39.08
N GLN A 175 -11.13 2.45 -39.43
CA GLN A 175 -12.55 2.62 -39.21
C GLN A 175 -12.88 2.52 -37.72
N ARG A 176 -12.27 1.60 -37.00
CA ARG A 176 -12.41 1.47 -35.54
C ARG A 176 -11.90 2.72 -34.83
N CYS A 177 -10.74 3.27 -35.19
CA CYS A 177 -10.24 4.53 -34.66
C CYS A 177 -11.20 5.69 -34.94
N LYS A 178 -11.72 5.82 -36.16
CA LYS A 178 -12.69 6.86 -36.53
C LYS A 178 -13.98 6.77 -35.71
N ASN A 179 -14.50 5.55 -35.50
CA ASN A 179 -15.68 5.32 -34.69
C ASN A 179 -15.41 5.62 -33.21
N ALA A 180 -14.26 5.20 -32.67
CA ALA A 180 -13.83 5.52 -31.32
C ALA A 180 -13.71 7.03 -31.08
N MET A 181 -13.15 7.76 -32.03
CA MET A 181 -13.06 9.24 -31.97
C MET A 181 -14.45 9.91 -31.94
N LYS A 182 -15.45 9.35 -32.64
CA LYS A 182 -16.83 9.86 -32.55
C LYS A 182 -17.43 9.62 -31.15
N VAL A 183 -17.28 8.41 -30.63
CA VAL A 183 -17.72 8.11 -29.25
C VAL A 183 -17.04 9.06 -28.26
N PHE A 184 -15.74 9.26 -28.39
CA PHE A 184 -14.99 10.19 -27.55
C PHE A 184 -15.51 11.64 -27.66
N SER A 185 -15.76 12.14 -28.87
CA SER A 185 -16.31 13.48 -29.09
C SER A 185 -17.68 13.66 -28.39
N ILE A 186 -18.58 12.67 -28.51
CA ILE A 186 -19.88 12.69 -27.84
C ILE A 186 -19.68 12.71 -26.32
N MET A 187 -18.73 11.91 -25.80
CA MET A 187 -18.43 11.86 -24.36
C MET A 187 -17.87 13.18 -23.83
N VAL A 188 -17.03 13.87 -24.62
CA VAL A 188 -16.49 15.19 -24.23
C VAL A 188 -17.63 16.21 -24.16
N THR A 189 -18.50 16.29 -25.17
CA THR A 189 -19.66 17.20 -25.15
C THR A 189 -20.56 16.95 -23.94
N TRP A 190 -20.92 15.69 -23.71
CA TRP A 190 -21.73 15.31 -22.56
C TRP A 190 -21.06 15.66 -21.23
N SER A 191 -19.73 15.50 -21.13
CA SER A 191 -18.99 15.80 -19.91
C SER A 191 -18.96 17.29 -19.59
N LEU A 192 -18.81 18.14 -20.63
CA LEU A 192 -18.82 19.58 -20.48
C LEU A 192 -20.22 20.09 -20.06
N GLU A 193 -21.28 19.58 -20.69
CA GLU A 193 -22.66 19.87 -20.31
C GLU A 193 -22.93 19.46 -18.84
N SER A 194 -22.58 18.22 -18.47
CA SER A 194 -22.72 17.72 -17.11
C SER A 194 -21.89 18.51 -16.08
N ALA A 195 -20.75 19.09 -16.49
CA ALA A 195 -19.93 19.93 -15.61
C ALA A 195 -20.62 21.28 -15.34
N ILE A 196 -21.22 21.89 -16.37
CA ILE A 196 -21.98 23.15 -16.23
C ILE A 196 -23.20 22.94 -15.31
N ASP A 197 -24.00 21.92 -15.55
CA ASP A 197 -25.16 21.58 -14.70
C ASP A 197 -24.75 21.34 -13.25
N THR A 198 -23.61 20.66 -13.05
CA THR A 198 -23.07 20.39 -11.71
C THR A 198 -22.65 21.70 -11.04
N ALA A 199 -21.98 22.60 -11.77
CA ALA A 199 -21.53 23.89 -11.24
C ALA A 199 -22.73 24.77 -10.84
N ASP A 200 -23.78 24.82 -11.65
CA ASP A 200 -25.00 25.60 -11.37
C ASP A 200 -25.75 25.01 -10.16
N SER A 201 -25.86 23.67 -10.10
CA SER A 201 -26.44 23.00 -8.93
C SER A 201 -25.63 23.25 -7.64
N MET A 202 -24.31 23.34 -7.72
CA MET A 202 -23.47 23.68 -6.56
C MET A 202 -23.65 25.14 -6.15
N ARG A 203 -23.71 26.05 -7.11
CA ARG A 203 -23.93 27.48 -6.86
C ARG A 203 -25.30 27.72 -6.19
N SER A 204 -26.37 27.07 -6.66
CA SER A 204 -27.69 27.16 -6.06
C SER A 204 -27.77 26.61 -4.62
N ARG A 205 -26.88 25.66 -4.27
CA ARG A 205 -26.75 25.14 -2.89
C ARG A 205 -25.87 25.98 -2.00
N GLY A 206 -25.44 27.18 -2.43
CA GLY A 206 -24.61 28.09 -1.65
C GLY A 206 -23.13 27.68 -1.60
N TYR A 207 -22.64 26.94 -2.58
CA TYR A 207 -21.21 26.63 -2.64
C TYR A 207 -20.39 27.92 -2.82
N GLY A 208 -19.34 28.08 -2.02
CA GLY A 208 -18.48 29.27 -2.05
C GLY A 208 -18.86 30.37 -1.05
N GLN A 209 -19.96 30.24 -0.31
CA GLN A 209 -20.34 31.19 0.74
C GLN A 209 -19.47 31.04 2.01
N PRO A 210 -19.18 32.12 2.75
CA PRO A 210 -18.45 32.07 4.01
C PRO A 210 -19.24 31.31 5.08
N GLY A 211 -18.54 30.67 6.04
CA GLY A 211 -19.16 29.94 7.16
C GLY A 211 -19.53 28.48 6.86
N ARG A 212 -19.19 27.96 5.70
CA ARG A 212 -19.48 26.56 5.34
C ARG A 212 -18.59 25.60 6.12
N THR A 213 -19.21 24.60 6.76
CA THR A 213 -18.52 23.49 7.43
C THR A 213 -18.50 22.24 6.55
N ALA A 214 -17.43 21.44 6.63
CA ALA A 214 -17.34 20.15 5.96
C ALA A 214 -17.88 19.05 6.89
N PHE A 215 -18.81 18.25 6.41
CA PHE A 215 -19.26 17.05 7.12
C PHE A 215 -18.17 16.00 7.08
N SER A 216 -17.83 15.45 8.25
CA SER A 216 -16.86 14.36 8.39
C SER A 216 -17.53 13.16 9.05
N ILE A 217 -17.41 12.00 8.41
CA ILE A 217 -17.86 10.71 8.95
C ILE A 217 -16.87 10.18 10.00
N TYR A 218 -15.59 10.51 9.85
CA TYR A 218 -14.52 10.02 10.70
C TYR A 218 -14.36 10.90 11.94
N ARG A 219 -14.39 10.29 13.12
CA ARG A 219 -14.12 10.92 14.41
C ARG A 219 -12.94 10.21 15.07
N LEU A 220 -12.10 10.96 15.72
CA LEU A 220 -10.97 10.42 16.51
C LEU A 220 -11.50 9.94 17.85
N ASP A 221 -11.57 8.63 18.01
CA ASP A 221 -11.93 7.98 19.26
C ASP A 221 -10.72 7.85 20.19
N ASP A 222 -10.95 7.56 21.49
CA ASP A 222 -9.88 7.38 22.46
C ASP A 222 -9.00 6.15 22.11
N ARG A 223 -9.59 5.15 21.47
CA ARG A 223 -8.85 4.01 20.92
C ARG A 223 -7.85 4.45 19.85
N ASP A 224 -8.26 5.35 18.94
CA ASP A 224 -7.41 5.86 17.87
C ASP A 224 -6.27 6.74 18.41
N ARG A 225 -6.55 7.52 19.44
CA ARG A 225 -5.53 8.31 20.15
C ARG A 225 -4.48 7.43 20.83
N SER A 226 -4.91 6.38 21.51
CA SER A 226 -3.98 5.43 22.15
C SER A 226 -3.12 4.69 21.12
N LEU A 227 -3.68 4.37 19.95
CA LEU A 227 -2.93 3.78 18.84
C LEU A 227 -1.91 4.75 18.26
N LEU A 228 -2.27 6.03 18.05
CA LEU A 228 -1.32 7.04 17.58
C LEU A 228 -0.16 7.23 18.56
N LEU A 229 -0.43 7.25 19.87
CA LEU A 229 0.61 7.33 20.89
C LEU A 229 1.51 6.08 20.86
N TRP A 230 0.93 4.89 20.71
CA TRP A 230 1.68 3.64 20.57
C TRP A 230 2.58 3.66 19.33
N LEU A 231 2.06 4.06 18.17
CA LEU A 231 2.82 4.18 16.92
C LEU A 231 3.93 5.23 17.04
N GLY A 232 3.65 6.37 17.68
CA GLY A 232 4.64 7.40 17.95
C GLY A 232 5.77 6.90 18.85
N PHE A 233 5.44 6.19 19.93
CA PHE A 233 6.44 5.58 20.82
C PHE A 233 7.29 4.55 20.09
N CYS A 234 6.68 3.59 19.35
CA CYS A 234 7.41 2.60 18.58
C CYS A 234 8.30 3.25 17.51
N GLY A 235 7.77 4.27 16.81
CA GLY A 235 8.51 5.01 15.79
C GLY A 235 9.74 5.71 16.34
N LEU A 236 9.58 6.47 17.45
CA LEU A 236 10.70 7.15 18.10
C LEU A 236 11.73 6.18 18.67
N TYR A 237 11.27 5.08 19.27
CA TYR A 237 12.16 4.05 19.80
C TYR A 237 13.00 3.40 18.71
N LEU A 238 12.39 2.99 17.60
CA LEU A 238 13.10 2.41 16.46
C LEU A 238 14.03 3.43 15.79
N LEU A 239 13.60 4.69 15.68
CA LEU A 239 14.44 5.76 15.16
C LEU A 239 15.70 5.96 16.01
N SER A 240 15.60 5.90 17.35
CA SER A 240 16.75 5.93 18.24
C SER A 240 17.70 4.75 18.01
N GLY A 241 17.17 3.57 17.69
CA GLY A 241 17.95 2.38 17.31
C GLY A 241 18.70 2.53 15.99
N VAL A 242 18.07 3.18 15.00
CA VAL A 242 18.70 3.48 13.70
C VAL A 242 19.82 4.50 13.88
N LEU A 243 19.54 5.63 14.57
CA LEU A 243 20.54 6.69 14.81
C LEU A 243 21.69 6.23 15.71
N GLY A 244 21.40 5.36 16.68
CA GLY A 244 22.42 4.77 17.58
C GLY A 244 23.22 3.63 16.94
N GLY A 245 22.98 3.28 15.67
CA GLY A 245 23.68 2.20 14.98
C GLY A 245 23.34 0.78 15.46
N GLY A 246 22.37 0.63 16.38
CA GLY A 246 21.98 -0.67 16.94
C GLY A 246 21.30 -1.62 15.95
N LEU A 247 20.79 -1.09 14.84
CA LEU A 247 20.16 -1.83 13.75
C LEU A 247 20.98 -1.80 12.46
N TYR A 248 22.25 -1.33 12.54
CA TYR A 248 23.14 -1.24 11.39
C TYR A 248 23.59 -2.63 10.93
N PHE A 249 23.50 -2.87 9.63
CA PHE A 249 24.03 -4.07 8.98
C PHE A 249 24.57 -3.72 7.60
N GLN A 250 25.81 -4.11 7.34
CA GLN A 250 26.51 -3.87 6.09
C GLN A 250 26.88 -5.20 5.44
N TYR A 251 26.56 -5.35 4.17
CA TYR A 251 26.86 -6.55 3.40
C TYR A 251 28.20 -6.47 2.68
N TYR A 252 28.66 -5.26 2.32
CA TYR A 252 29.90 -5.03 1.60
C TYR A 252 30.85 -4.11 2.38
N PRO A 253 32.19 -4.31 2.28
CA PRO A 253 32.89 -5.43 1.62
C PRO A 253 32.87 -6.72 2.45
N MET A 254 32.51 -6.65 3.72
CA MET A 254 32.40 -7.76 4.67
C MET A 254 31.06 -7.70 5.38
N LEU A 255 30.58 -8.86 5.84
CA LEU A 255 29.37 -8.92 6.66
C LEU A 255 29.64 -8.32 8.04
N LEU A 256 29.25 -7.06 8.24
CA LEU A 256 29.36 -6.36 9.51
C LEU A 256 27.96 -6.04 10.04
N GLY A 257 27.64 -6.60 11.19
CA GLY A 257 26.38 -6.34 11.89
C GLY A 257 26.60 -5.78 13.28
N ALA A 258 25.64 -5.03 13.79
CA ALA A 258 25.65 -4.61 15.18
C ALA A 258 25.69 -5.85 16.10
N PRO A 259 26.52 -5.84 17.16
CA PRO A 259 26.60 -6.97 18.08
C PRO A 259 25.23 -7.23 18.72
N ALA A 260 24.92 -8.52 18.93
CA ALA A 260 23.67 -8.95 19.56
C ALA A 260 23.64 -8.58 21.06
N ARG A 261 23.47 -7.30 21.34
CA ARG A 261 23.27 -6.78 22.70
C ARG A 261 21.79 -6.88 23.08
N PRO A 262 21.45 -6.96 24.37
CA PRO A 262 20.05 -7.00 24.82
C PRO A 262 19.22 -5.81 24.29
N LEU A 263 19.87 -4.66 24.07
CA LEU A 263 19.29 -3.47 23.50
C LEU A 263 18.93 -3.67 22.01
N THR A 264 19.74 -4.36 21.23
CA THR A 264 19.48 -4.72 19.84
C THR A 264 18.28 -5.69 19.74
N VAL A 265 18.20 -6.65 20.66
CA VAL A 265 17.06 -7.60 20.73
C VAL A 265 15.77 -6.87 21.06
N SER A 266 15.80 -5.84 21.92
CA SER A 266 14.62 -5.02 22.25
C SER A 266 14.11 -4.24 21.04
N PHE A 267 14.98 -3.74 20.15
CA PHE A 267 14.57 -3.10 18.90
C PHE A 267 13.86 -4.09 17.96
N PHE A 268 14.38 -5.32 17.83
CA PHE A 268 13.72 -6.36 17.03
C PHE A 268 12.33 -6.72 17.60
N ALA A 269 12.21 -6.83 18.93
CA ALA A 269 10.94 -7.12 19.60
C ALA A 269 9.91 -5.99 19.36
N VAL A 270 10.31 -4.73 19.48
CA VAL A 270 9.42 -3.58 19.22
C VAL A 270 9.02 -3.52 17.75
N TYR A 271 9.94 -3.80 16.82
CA TYR A 271 9.62 -3.86 15.40
C TYR A 271 8.64 -5.00 15.06
N LEU A 272 8.82 -6.16 15.67
CA LEU A 272 7.87 -7.28 15.55
C LEU A 272 6.47 -6.90 16.08
N LEU A 273 6.40 -6.27 17.25
CA LEU A 273 5.14 -5.80 17.83
C LEU A 273 4.47 -4.75 16.92
N LEU A 274 5.25 -3.82 16.34
CA LEU A 274 4.74 -2.85 15.38
C LEU A 274 4.14 -3.57 14.16
N CYS A 275 4.84 -4.51 13.54
CA CYS A 275 4.36 -5.24 12.37
C CYS A 275 3.13 -6.11 12.67
N LEU A 276 3.03 -6.66 13.87
CA LEU A 276 1.89 -7.50 14.29
C LEU A 276 0.71 -6.71 14.87
N THR A 277 0.83 -5.40 15.10
CA THR A 277 -0.23 -4.56 15.68
C THR A 277 -1.61 -4.78 15.04
N PRO A 278 -1.81 -4.69 13.70
CA PRO A 278 -3.13 -4.86 13.09
C PRO A 278 -3.67 -6.28 13.25
N SER A 279 -2.80 -7.28 13.13
CA SER A 279 -3.17 -8.69 13.33
C SER A 279 -3.59 -8.98 14.78
N GLY A 280 -2.90 -8.38 15.74
CA GLY A 280 -3.23 -8.48 17.18
C GLY A 280 -4.56 -7.83 17.52
N MET A 281 -4.82 -6.64 16.96
CA MET A 281 -6.11 -5.95 17.16
C MET A 281 -7.29 -6.76 16.62
N SER A 282 -7.17 -7.28 15.42
CA SER A 282 -8.21 -8.10 14.79
C SER A 282 -8.46 -9.39 15.59
N TRP A 283 -7.41 -10.01 16.11
CA TRP A 283 -7.52 -11.19 16.97
C TRP A 283 -8.17 -10.89 18.32
N ALA A 284 -7.80 -9.79 18.98
CA ALA A 284 -8.39 -9.36 20.23
C ALA A 284 -9.89 -9.06 20.09
N ALA A 285 -10.28 -8.40 18.96
CA ALA A 285 -11.67 -8.13 18.65
C ALA A 285 -12.48 -9.41 18.40
N GLN A 286 -11.92 -10.38 17.69
CA GLN A 286 -12.56 -11.69 17.48
C GLN A 286 -12.76 -12.44 18.79
N ARG A 287 -11.77 -12.44 19.68
CA ARG A 287 -11.91 -13.06 21.00
C ARG A 287 -13.00 -12.41 21.85
N ARG A 288 -13.09 -11.07 21.85
CA ARG A 288 -14.17 -10.34 22.55
C ARG A 288 -15.54 -10.72 22.00
N PHE A 289 -15.69 -10.77 20.68
CA PHE A 289 -16.94 -11.16 20.03
C PHE A 289 -17.35 -12.60 20.39
N HIS A 290 -16.43 -13.55 20.38
CA HIS A 290 -16.70 -14.94 20.77
C HIS A 290 -17.08 -15.09 22.25
N ARG A 291 -16.49 -14.27 23.15
CA ARG A 291 -16.86 -14.26 24.58
C ARG A 291 -18.28 -13.72 24.78
N LEU A 292 -18.64 -12.63 24.09
CA LEU A 292 -20.00 -12.08 24.18
C LEU A 292 -21.05 -13.05 23.64
N LYS A 293 -20.75 -13.76 22.55
CA LYS A 293 -21.66 -14.79 22.00
C LYS A 293 -21.84 -15.99 22.94
N LYS A 294 -20.84 -16.35 23.74
CA LYS A 294 -20.94 -17.45 24.73
C LYS A 294 -21.57 -17.02 26.04
N GLY A 295 -21.53 -15.74 26.39
CA GLY A 295 -22.13 -15.21 27.63
C GLY A 295 -23.57 -14.72 27.48
N GLY A 296 -24.11 -14.71 26.25
CA GLY A 296 -25.50 -14.33 25.94
C GLY A 296 -26.40 -15.51 25.54
N ALA A 297 -25.92 -16.75 25.69
CA ALA A 297 -26.66 -17.99 25.57
C ALA A 297 -26.74 -18.62 26.97
#